data_b351059821e8bb3dc5b963e98db66f2d
#
_entry.id   b351059821e8bb3dc5b963e98db66f2d
#
_cell.length_a   1.000
_cell.length_b   1.000
_cell.length_c   1.000
_cell.angle_alpha   90.00
_cell.angle_beta   90.00
_cell.angle_gamma   90.00
#
_symmetry.space_group_name_H-M   'P 1'
#
loop_
_entity.id
_entity.type
_entity.pdbx_description
1 polymer ?
#
loop_
_entity_poly.entity_id
_entity_poly.type
_entity_poly.pdbx_seq_one_letter_code
_entity_poly.pdbx_strand_id
1 'polypeptide(L)'
;MAQDGAINKLRSNLPDCPFPTRYTSLTAFNARYRQGMVTATGSLIYTNITERVKVGDAPADFQRLAPSFTVSLQPWQEQLFFLRLMYKSTFRTPTFNDLYYYRLGNRSLRPEKANEYNIGITWSKPFVSFLNYFSVTIDGYYNDVTDKIVAFPTTYAWKMANYGKVRATGIDATLAAATSLSKNITLVISGGYTFQKAIDLTDPTSKSYKDQLPYTPEHSGNVSAILEMPWVNVGYSIVGVSERYSMSQNIPENRIDGYMEHTVNLSKDFSLKRCKLRLQAEIVNLTDTQYDVIKYYPM
;
A
#
# COMPACT_ATOMS: atom_id res chain seq x y z
N MET A 1 -16.11 -16.44 15.59
CA MET A 1 -16.73 -15.14 15.88
C MET A 1 -15.78 -14.37 16.78
N ALA A 2 -15.51 -13.11 16.49
CA ALA A 2 -14.68 -12.25 17.33
C ALA A 2 -15.39 -10.91 17.50
N GLN A 3 -15.21 -10.30 18.67
CA GLN A 3 -15.69 -8.96 18.97
C GLN A 3 -14.54 -8.15 19.57
N ASP A 4 -14.38 -6.92 19.12
CA ASP A 4 -13.36 -5.99 19.58
C ASP A 4 -13.99 -4.61 19.81
N GLY A 5 -13.38 -3.84 20.72
CA GLY A 5 -13.83 -2.48 21.04
C GLY A 5 -12.63 -1.59 21.30
N ALA A 6 -12.66 -0.38 20.71
CA ALA A 6 -11.61 0.61 20.88
C ALA A 6 -12.19 1.97 21.30
N ILE A 7 -11.47 2.66 22.18
CA ILE A 7 -11.77 4.04 22.57
C ILE A 7 -10.55 4.90 22.24
N ASN A 8 -10.70 5.77 21.26
CA ASN A 8 -9.66 6.71 20.83
C ASN A 8 -10.00 8.14 21.32
N LYS A 9 -9.01 8.83 21.85
CA LYS A 9 -9.14 10.20 22.34
C LYS A 9 -8.03 11.08 21.81
N LEU A 10 -8.39 12.24 21.26
CA LEU A 10 -7.42 13.27 20.92
C LEU A 10 -7.36 14.31 22.06
N ARG A 11 -6.14 14.59 22.52
CA ARG A 11 -5.83 15.71 23.40
C ARG A 11 -4.77 16.56 22.73
N SER A 12 -5.00 17.84 22.62
CA SER A 12 -4.08 18.78 21.98
C SER A 12 -4.18 20.14 22.66
N ASN A 13 -3.09 20.87 22.66
CA ASN A 13 -3.01 22.28 23.05
C ASN A 13 -3.18 23.22 21.86
N LEU A 14 -3.51 22.70 20.68
CA LEU A 14 -3.79 23.51 19.50
C LEU A 14 -5.09 24.31 19.69
N PRO A 15 -5.17 25.52 19.13
CA PRO A 15 -6.39 26.32 19.14
C PRO A 15 -7.56 25.53 18.53
N ASP A 16 -8.76 25.72 19.07
CA ASP A 16 -10.01 25.14 18.57
C ASP A 16 -10.06 23.59 18.56
N CYS A 17 -9.22 22.92 19.35
CA CYS A 17 -9.28 21.46 19.48
C CYS A 17 -10.61 21.04 20.15
N PRO A 18 -11.46 20.22 19.48
CA PRO A 18 -12.76 19.83 20.02
C PRO A 18 -12.69 18.69 21.05
N PHE A 19 -11.50 18.16 21.35
CA PHE A 19 -11.27 17.02 22.26
C PHE A 19 -12.15 15.81 21.94
N PRO A 20 -12.09 15.26 20.71
CA PRO A 20 -12.95 14.16 20.29
C PRO A 20 -12.65 12.88 21.07
N THR A 21 -13.72 12.11 21.27
CA THR A 21 -13.66 10.73 21.75
C THR A 21 -14.46 9.87 20.81
N ARG A 22 -13.79 8.86 20.22
CA ARG A 22 -14.40 7.90 19.29
C ARG A 22 -14.52 6.55 19.95
N TYR A 23 -15.72 6.01 19.91
CA TYR A 23 -16.04 4.64 20.35
C TYR A 23 -16.24 3.79 19.09
N THR A 24 -15.47 2.72 18.96
CA THR A 24 -15.58 1.78 17.85
C THR A 24 -15.88 0.39 18.39
N SER A 25 -16.91 -0.26 17.85
CA SER A 25 -17.24 -1.65 18.11
C SER A 25 -17.17 -2.43 16.80
N LEU A 26 -16.49 -3.57 16.82
CA LEU A 26 -16.29 -4.47 15.69
C LEU A 26 -16.81 -5.86 16.06
N THR A 27 -17.67 -6.41 15.22
CA THR A 27 -18.09 -7.82 15.33
C THR A 27 -17.74 -8.53 14.03
N ALA A 28 -16.92 -9.57 14.09
CA ALA A 28 -16.46 -10.32 12.94
C ALA A 28 -16.94 -11.76 13.00
N PHE A 29 -17.46 -12.24 11.87
CA PHE A 29 -17.75 -13.64 11.61
C PHE A 29 -16.87 -14.11 10.46
N ASN A 30 -16.10 -15.19 10.69
CA ASN A 30 -15.22 -15.78 9.68
C ASN A 30 -15.57 -17.25 9.51
N ALA A 31 -15.62 -17.69 8.26
CA ALA A 31 -15.80 -19.09 7.89
C ALA A 31 -14.70 -19.49 6.89
N ARG A 32 -14.14 -20.67 7.08
CA ARG A 32 -13.15 -21.24 6.16
C ARG A 32 -13.57 -22.66 5.79
N TYR A 33 -13.60 -22.90 4.48
CA TYR A 33 -13.82 -24.21 3.90
C TYR A 33 -12.56 -24.64 3.16
N ARG A 34 -12.14 -25.88 3.37
CA ARG A 34 -10.99 -26.46 2.65
C ARG A 34 -11.32 -27.90 2.26
N GLN A 35 -11.29 -28.16 0.96
CA GLN A 35 -11.47 -29.51 0.43
C GLN A 35 -10.62 -29.69 -0.83
N GLY A 36 -9.72 -30.69 -0.79
CA GLY A 36 -8.83 -30.99 -1.91
C GLY A 36 -8.02 -29.77 -2.36
N MET A 37 -8.22 -29.37 -3.61
CA MET A 37 -7.54 -28.24 -4.26
C MET A 37 -8.11 -26.87 -3.91
N VAL A 38 -9.28 -26.81 -3.25
CA VAL A 38 -10.04 -25.58 -3.02
C VAL A 38 -9.92 -25.14 -1.57
N THR A 39 -9.57 -23.88 -1.35
CA THR A 39 -9.76 -23.21 -0.06
C THR A 39 -10.61 -21.97 -0.27
N ALA A 40 -11.75 -21.89 0.39
CA ALA A 40 -12.62 -20.72 0.38
C ALA A 40 -12.65 -20.11 1.79
N THR A 41 -12.59 -18.80 1.88
CA THR A 41 -12.68 -18.05 3.13
C THR A 41 -13.69 -16.92 2.96
N GLY A 42 -14.69 -16.87 3.81
CA GLY A 42 -15.64 -15.78 3.91
C GLY A 42 -15.49 -15.03 5.23
N SER A 43 -15.60 -13.73 5.19
CA SER A 43 -15.60 -12.88 6.37
C SER A 43 -16.68 -11.82 6.28
N LEU A 44 -17.34 -11.57 7.39
CA LEU A 44 -18.36 -10.53 7.52
C LEU A 44 -18.07 -9.72 8.77
N ILE A 45 -17.78 -8.44 8.58
CA ILE A 45 -17.44 -7.52 9.67
C ILE A 45 -18.55 -6.48 9.80
N TYR A 46 -19.16 -6.41 10.97
CA TYR A 46 -20.05 -5.31 11.34
C TYR A 46 -19.28 -4.33 12.21
N THR A 47 -19.29 -3.07 11.82
CA THR A 47 -18.64 -1.97 12.53
C THR A 47 -19.67 -0.94 12.92
N ASN A 48 -19.60 -0.48 14.18
CA ASN A 48 -20.35 0.65 14.69
C ASN A 48 -19.37 1.67 15.29
N ILE A 49 -19.49 2.93 14.86
CA ILE A 49 -18.63 4.03 15.29
C ILE A 49 -19.49 5.19 15.75
N THR A 50 -19.26 5.64 16.98
CA THR A 50 -19.86 6.83 17.57
C THR A 50 -18.77 7.79 18.00
N GLU A 51 -18.90 9.06 17.66
CA GLU A 51 -17.93 10.08 18.05
C GLU A 51 -18.60 11.17 18.88
N ARG A 52 -17.92 11.62 19.93
CA ARG A 52 -18.36 12.71 20.80
C ARG A 52 -17.26 13.76 20.88
N VAL A 53 -17.64 15.00 20.89
CA VAL A 53 -16.74 16.17 21.03
C VAL A 53 -17.14 17.01 22.22
N LYS A 54 -16.20 17.72 22.83
CA LYS A 54 -16.50 18.67 23.93
C LYS A 54 -16.97 20.02 23.42
N VAL A 55 -16.52 20.43 22.20
CA VAL A 55 -16.79 21.73 21.62
C VAL A 55 -17.15 21.56 20.14
N GLY A 56 -18.27 22.12 19.72
CA GLY A 56 -18.78 22.07 18.35
C GLY A 56 -19.50 20.76 18.04
N ASP A 57 -19.69 20.47 16.73
CA ASP A 57 -20.45 19.33 16.26
C ASP A 57 -19.54 18.12 16.00
N ALA A 58 -20.02 16.95 16.39
CA ALA A 58 -19.41 15.66 16.04
C ALA A 58 -19.90 15.21 14.66
N PRO A 59 -19.09 14.41 13.91
CA PRO A 59 -19.58 13.69 12.75
C PRO A 59 -20.75 12.76 13.11
N ALA A 60 -21.59 12.44 12.12
CA ALA A 60 -22.67 11.49 12.30
C ALA A 60 -22.16 10.10 12.68
N ASP A 61 -22.93 9.37 13.47
CA ASP A 61 -22.66 7.97 13.78
C ASP A 61 -22.59 7.14 12.50
N PHE A 62 -21.68 6.17 12.47
CA PHE A 62 -21.44 5.35 11.28
C PHE A 62 -21.57 3.88 11.60
N GLN A 63 -22.36 3.18 10.79
CA GLN A 63 -22.55 1.74 10.88
C GLN A 63 -22.33 1.12 9.51
N ARG A 64 -21.61 -0.01 9.44
CA ARG A 64 -21.35 -0.69 8.19
C ARG A 64 -21.14 -2.19 8.35
N LEU A 65 -21.68 -2.91 7.40
CA LEU A 65 -21.39 -4.31 7.14
C LEU A 65 -20.38 -4.41 5.99
N ALA A 66 -19.27 -5.06 6.23
CA ALA A 66 -18.15 -5.19 5.30
C ALA A 66 -17.88 -6.68 5.00
N PRO A 67 -18.45 -7.23 3.90
CA PRO A 67 -18.19 -8.60 3.48
C PRO A 67 -16.85 -8.72 2.76
N SER A 68 -16.20 -9.88 2.90
CA SER A 68 -15.09 -10.29 2.05
C SER A 68 -15.16 -11.79 1.75
N PHE A 69 -14.71 -12.15 0.56
CA PHE A 69 -14.67 -13.53 0.10
C PHE A 69 -13.41 -13.80 -0.70
N THR A 70 -12.71 -14.88 -0.39
CA THR A 70 -11.52 -15.29 -1.10
C THR A 70 -11.60 -16.77 -1.45
N VAL A 71 -11.33 -17.10 -2.70
CA VAL A 71 -11.13 -18.48 -3.16
C VAL A 71 -9.71 -18.65 -3.63
N SER A 72 -9.07 -19.69 -3.16
CA SER A 72 -7.74 -20.13 -3.60
C SER A 72 -7.84 -21.54 -4.16
N LEU A 73 -7.31 -21.73 -5.35
CA LEU A 73 -7.21 -23.02 -6.03
C LEU A 73 -5.74 -23.41 -6.11
N GLN A 74 -5.41 -24.64 -5.70
CA GLN A 74 -4.12 -25.25 -5.89
C GLN A 74 -4.31 -26.50 -6.79
N PRO A 75 -4.24 -26.33 -8.14
CA PRO A 75 -4.56 -27.41 -9.07
C PRO A 75 -3.64 -28.64 -8.96
N TRP A 76 -2.39 -28.40 -8.58
CA TRP A 76 -1.38 -29.47 -8.44
C TRP A 76 -0.88 -29.51 -7.01
N GLN A 77 -1.07 -30.63 -6.33
CA GLN A 77 -0.65 -30.81 -4.93
C GLN A 77 0.87 -30.79 -4.75
N GLU A 78 1.61 -31.22 -5.77
CA GLU A 78 3.08 -31.29 -5.76
C GLU A 78 3.76 -29.95 -6.12
N GLN A 79 2.98 -28.97 -6.60
CA GLN A 79 3.49 -27.66 -6.98
C GLN A 79 2.85 -26.58 -6.13
N LEU A 80 3.65 -25.62 -5.70
CA LEU A 80 3.17 -24.42 -5.00
C LEU A 80 2.64 -23.41 -6.03
N PHE A 81 1.60 -23.84 -6.77
CA PHE A 81 0.89 -23.01 -7.74
C PHE A 81 -0.51 -22.69 -7.21
N PHE A 82 -0.83 -21.41 -7.09
CA PHE A 82 -2.10 -20.95 -6.55
C PHE A 82 -2.74 -19.93 -7.49
N LEU A 83 -4.02 -20.14 -7.78
CA LEU A 83 -4.91 -19.14 -8.36
C LEU A 83 -5.77 -18.57 -7.23
N ARG A 84 -5.89 -17.26 -7.16
CA ARG A 84 -6.68 -16.57 -6.14
C ARG A 84 -7.69 -15.64 -6.80
N LEU A 85 -8.92 -15.67 -6.26
CA LEU A 85 -9.97 -14.69 -6.54
C LEU A 85 -10.38 -14.07 -5.22
N MET A 86 -10.47 -12.76 -5.16
CA MET A 86 -10.89 -12.04 -3.97
C MET A 86 -11.90 -10.96 -4.31
N TYR A 87 -12.92 -10.88 -3.49
CA TYR A 87 -13.79 -9.73 -3.36
C TYR A 87 -13.78 -9.24 -1.92
N LYS A 88 -13.68 -7.92 -1.74
CA LYS A 88 -13.72 -7.31 -0.42
C LYS A 88 -14.41 -5.96 -0.49
N SER A 89 -15.41 -5.75 0.37
CA SER A 89 -15.95 -4.43 0.67
C SER A 89 -15.26 -3.90 1.91
N THR A 90 -14.72 -2.70 1.83
CA THR A 90 -14.03 -2.05 2.95
C THR A 90 -14.44 -0.59 3.07
N PHE A 91 -14.01 0.06 4.14
CA PHE A 91 -14.22 1.48 4.36
C PHE A 91 -13.11 2.05 5.23
N ARG A 92 -12.90 3.35 5.12
CA ARG A 92 -12.01 4.13 5.96
C ARG A 92 -12.77 5.30 6.57
N THR A 93 -12.89 5.33 7.89
CA THR A 93 -13.41 6.51 8.59
C THR A 93 -12.38 7.61 8.59
N PRO A 94 -12.79 8.89 8.50
CA PRO A 94 -11.88 10.01 8.66
C PRO A 94 -11.12 9.88 9.98
N THR A 95 -9.82 10.13 9.95
CA THR A 95 -9.01 10.22 11.17
C THR A 95 -9.30 11.53 11.93
N PHE A 96 -8.84 11.63 13.16
CA PHE A 96 -8.95 12.88 13.88
C PHE A 96 -8.19 14.02 13.20
N ASN A 97 -7.08 13.71 12.52
CA ASN A 97 -6.37 14.72 11.73
C ASN A 97 -7.19 15.16 10.52
N ASP A 98 -7.84 14.23 9.81
CA ASP A 98 -8.69 14.56 8.67
C ASP A 98 -9.84 15.50 9.08
N LEU A 99 -10.39 15.30 10.29
CA LEU A 99 -11.56 16.06 10.79
C LEU A 99 -11.19 17.36 11.49
N TYR A 100 -10.13 17.35 12.31
CA TYR A 100 -9.90 18.38 13.33
C TYR A 100 -8.54 19.06 13.27
N TYR A 101 -7.65 18.68 12.34
CA TYR A 101 -6.36 19.35 12.24
C TYR A 101 -6.56 20.84 11.92
N TYR A 102 -5.86 21.71 12.66
CA TYR A 102 -6.01 23.15 12.56
C TYR A 102 -5.85 23.63 11.11
N ARG A 103 -6.84 24.38 10.60
CA ARG A 103 -6.93 24.91 9.22
C ARG A 103 -7.03 23.90 8.08
N LEU A 104 -6.68 22.63 8.29
CA LEU A 104 -6.67 21.58 7.28
C LEU A 104 -7.90 20.67 7.37
N GLY A 105 -8.31 20.36 8.61
CA GLY A 105 -9.37 19.39 8.89
C GLY A 105 -10.73 19.83 8.38
N ASN A 106 -11.57 18.83 8.08
CA ASN A 106 -12.93 19.04 7.59
C ASN A 106 -13.89 18.08 8.32
N ARG A 107 -14.75 18.64 9.17
CA ARG A 107 -15.72 17.87 9.98
C ARG A 107 -16.87 17.27 9.17
N SER A 108 -17.09 17.75 7.93
CA SER A 108 -18.13 17.23 7.04
C SER A 108 -17.70 16.04 6.20
N LEU A 109 -16.50 15.48 6.44
CA LEU A 109 -16.00 14.31 5.71
C LEU A 109 -16.87 13.09 5.99
N ARG A 110 -17.21 12.41 4.90
CA ARG A 110 -17.87 11.11 4.93
C ARG A 110 -16.85 10.00 4.94
N PRO A 111 -17.15 8.82 5.52
CA PRO A 111 -16.32 7.65 5.40
C PRO A 111 -16.14 7.22 3.94
N GLU A 112 -14.88 7.01 3.55
CA GLU A 112 -14.49 6.45 2.28
C GLU A 112 -14.95 4.98 2.20
N LYS A 113 -15.48 4.55 1.06
CA LYS A 113 -15.95 3.18 0.82
C LYS A 113 -15.27 2.64 -0.40
N ALA A 114 -14.79 1.40 -0.33
CA ALA A 114 -14.17 0.72 -1.46
C ALA A 114 -14.78 -0.68 -1.66
N ASN A 115 -14.95 -1.05 -2.93
CA ASN A 115 -15.15 -2.42 -3.36
C ASN A 115 -13.92 -2.83 -4.16
N GLU A 116 -13.28 -3.90 -3.71
CA GLU A 116 -12.00 -4.38 -4.20
C GLU A 116 -12.21 -5.77 -4.82
N TYR A 117 -11.74 -5.94 -6.05
CA TYR A 117 -11.72 -7.19 -6.78
C TYR A 117 -10.27 -7.48 -7.15
N ASN A 118 -9.82 -8.69 -6.88
CA ASN A 118 -8.45 -9.11 -7.17
C ASN A 118 -8.47 -10.51 -7.78
N ILE A 119 -7.62 -10.71 -8.79
CA ILE A 119 -7.26 -12.01 -9.34
C ILE A 119 -5.75 -12.15 -9.27
N GLY A 120 -5.27 -13.23 -8.66
CA GLY A 120 -3.85 -13.44 -8.44
C GLY A 120 -3.39 -14.83 -8.80
N ILE A 121 -2.14 -14.91 -9.25
CA ILE A 121 -1.42 -16.14 -9.51
C ILE A 121 -0.14 -16.10 -8.67
N THR A 122 0.13 -17.17 -7.95
CA THR A 122 1.43 -17.38 -7.29
C THR A 122 2.00 -18.71 -7.74
N TRP A 123 3.23 -18.71 -8.21
CA TRP A 123 3.98 -19.92 -8.47
C TRP A 123 5.31 -19.86 -7.74
N SER A 124 5.57 -20.88 -6.94
CA SER A 124 6.81 -21.00 -6.19
C SER A 124 7.34 -22.43 -6.37
N LYS A 125 8.63 -22.56 -6.58
CA LYS A 125 9.25 -23.85 -6.72
C LYS A 125 10.64 -23.86 -6.07
N PRO A 126 10.91 -24.78 -5.13
CA PRO A 126 12.26 -25.15 -4.77
C PRO A 126 12.86 -25.98 -5.89
N PHE A 127 14.13 -25.74 -6.22
CA PHE A 127 14.88 -26.51 -7.20
C PHE A 127 16.08 -27.16 -6.52
N VAL A 128 16.49 -28.29 -7.01
CA VAL A 128 17.63 -29.06 -6.45
C VAL A 128 18.93 -28.83 -7.25
N SER A 129 18.87 -28.01 -8.29
CA SER A 129 19.98 -27.70 -9.19
C SER A 129 20.64 -26.35 -8.84
N PHE A 130 21.13 -25.63 -9.83
CA PHE A 130 21.74 -24.30 -9.66
C PHE A 130 20.78 -23.24 -9.11
N LEU A 131 19.48 -23.37 -9.35
CA LEU A 131 18.43 -22.48 -8.84
C LEU A 131 17.84 -23.08 -7.56
N ASN A 132 18.11 -22.49 -6.41
CA ASN A 132 17.66 -23.00 -5.11
C ASN A 132 16.18 -22.72 -4.86
N TYR A 133 15.71 -21.56 -5.30
CA TYR A 133 14.35 -21.08 -5.06
C TYR A 133 13.93 -20.12 -6.15
N PHE A 134 12.67 -20.20 -6.53
CA PHE A 134 12.01 -19.26 -7.42
C PHE A 134 10.56 -19.04 -6.95
N SER A 135 10.13 -17.80 -6.93
CA SER A 135 8.74 -17.43 -6.67
C SER A 135 8.35 -16.24 -7.52
N VAL A 136 7.18 -16.33 -8.13
CA VAL A 136 6.56 -15.22 -8.83
C VAL A 136 5.11 -15.10 -8.37
N THR A 137 4.67 -13.87 -8.12
CA THR A 137 3.28 -13.55 -7.84
C THR A 137 2.87 -12.41 -8.77
N ILE A 138 1.70 -12.56 -9.40
CA ILE A 138 1.08 -11.53 -10.23
C ILE A 138 -0.36 -11.39 -9.75
N ASP A 139 -0.74 -10.17 -9.39
CA ASP A 139 -2.08 -9.79 -8.95
C ASP A 139 -2.63 -8.68 -9.83
N GLY A 140 -3.77 -8.92 -10.47
CA GLY A 140 -4.54 -7.89 -11.15
C GLY A 140 -5.66 -7.42 -10.24
N TYR A 141 -5.92 -6.13 -10.17
CA TYR A 141 -6.96 -5.57 -9.31
C TYR A 141 -7.82 -4.51 -9.99
N TYR A 142 -9.05 -4.41 -9.49
CA TYR A 142 -10.02 -3.39 -9.85
C TYR A 142 -10.71 -2.92 -8.56
N ASN A 143 -10.57 -1.64 -8.25
CA ASN A 143 -11.09 -1.03 -7.04
C ASN A 143 -11.96 0.16 -7.39
N ASP A 144 -13.24 0.11 -7.03
CA ASP A 144 -14.15 1.26 -7.06
C ASP A 144 -14.23 1.89 -5.66
N VAL A 145 -13.80 3.14 -5.55
CA VAL A 145 -13.78 3.91 -4.30
C VAL A 145 -14.76 5.07 -4.42
N THR A 146 -15.60 5.25 -3.41
CA THR A 146 -16.51 6.37 -3.28
C THR A 146 -16.18 7.18 -2.03
N ASP A 147 -16.42 8.49 -2.07
CA ASP A 147 -16.12 9.41 -0.97
C ASP A 147 -14.62 9.36 -0.53
N LYS A 148 -13.69 9.12 -1.48
CA LYS A 148 -12.25 9.03 -1.17
C LYS A 148 -11.77 10.28 -0.44
N ILE A 149 -11.13 10.10 0.71
CA ILE A 149 -10.59 11.20 1.52
C ILE A 149 -9.17 11.50 1.05
N VAL A 150 -8.95 12.73 0.62
CA VAL A 150 -7.66 13.22 0.14
C VAL A 150 -7.35 14.60 0.70
N ALA A 151 -6.07 14.89 0.89
CA ALA A 151 -5.58 16.24 1.08
C ALA A 151 -5.21 16.81 -0.29
N PHE A 152 -5.71 17.97 -0.63
CA PHE A 152 -5.31 18.65 -1.85
C PHE A 152 -4.90 20.09 -1.57
N PRO A 153 -3.93 20.62 -2.31
CA PRO A 153 -3.49 21.99 -2.18
C PRO A 153 -4.57 22.94 -2.70
N THR A 154 -4.83 24.00 -1.95
CA THR A 154 -5.54 25.18 -2.42
C THR A 154 -4.54 26.34 -2.54
N THR A 155 -4.98 27.51 -2.98
CA THR A 155 -4.12 28.69 -3.16
C THR A 155 -3.34 29.08 -1.89
N TYR A 156 -3.89 28.81 -0.69
CA TYR A 156 -3.31 29.27 0.58
C TYR A 156 -3.02 28.15 1.59
N ALA A 157 -3.63 26.99 1.43
CA ALA A 157 -3.49 25.88 2.39
C ALA A 157 -3.93 24.55 1.77
N TRP A 158 -3.50 23.47 2.35
CA TRP A 158 -4.07 22.14 2.07
C TRP A 158 -5.45 22.04 2.74
N LYS A 159 -6.35 21.30 2.13
CA LYS A 159 -7.66 20.98 2.71
C LYS A 159 -7.99 19.50 2.53
N MET A 160 -8.64 18.92 3.53
CA MET A 160 -9.20 17.58 3.44
C MET A 160 -10.58 17.64 2.79
N ALA A 161 -10.80 16.78 1.79
CA ALA A 161 -12.10 16.65 1.12
C ALA A 161 -12.36 15.20 0.70
N ASN A 162 -13.63 14.91 0.41
CA ASN A 162 -14.00 13.69 -0.28
C ASN A 162 -14.01 13.94 -1.79
N TYR A 163 -13.31 13.08 -2.55
CA TYR A 163 -13.59 12.88 -3.96
C TYR A 163 -14.86 12.01 -4.09
N GLY A 164 -15.73 12.32 -5.03
CA GLY A 164 -16.99 11.59 -5.21
C GLY A 164 -16.75 10.14 -5.59
N LYS A 165 -15.99 9.90 -6.65
CA LYS A 165 -15.69 8.55 -7.17
C LYS A 165 -14.29 8.47 -7.75
N VAL A 166 -13.59 7.41 -7.38
CA VAL A 166 -12.25 7.07 -7.90
C VAL A 166 -12.25 5.62 -8.32
N ARG A 167 -11.63 5.33 -9.45
CA ARG A 167 -11.35 3.96 -9.88
C ARG A 167 -9.86 3.73 -9.92
N ALA A 168 -9.39 2.70 -9.23
CA ALA A 168 -8.02 2.24 -9.31
C ALA A 168 -7.99 0.83 -9.94
N THR A 169 -7.26 0.70 -11.06
CA THR A 169 -7.02 -0.57 -11.72
C THR A 169 -5.52 -0.75 -11.90
N GLY A 170 -5.03 -1.96 -11.79
CA GLY A 170 -3.61 -2.18 -11.95
C GLY A 170 -3.20 -3.64 -11.90
N ILE A 171 -1.90 -3.82 -12.01
CA ILE A 171 -1.21 -5.10 -11.93
C ILE A 171 -0.02 -4.92 -11.01
N ASP A 172 0.09 -5.78 -10.01
CA ASP A 172 1.26 -5.92 -9.15
C ASP A 172 1.97 -7.22 -9.48
N ALA A 173 3.26 -7.17 -9.73
CA ALA A 173 4.10 -8.33 -9.96
C ALA A 173 5.27 -8.35 -8.98
N THR A 174 5.53 -9.49 -8.36
CA THR A 174 6.70 -9.70 -7.50
C THR A 174 7.46 -10.93 -7.94
N LEU A 175 8.78 -10.84 -7.86
CA LEU A 175 9.72 -11.92 -8.17
C LEU A 175 10.68 -12.10 -7.00
N ALA A 176 10.97 -13.33 -6.65
CA ALA A 176 12.08 -13.69 -5.77
C ALA A 176 12.77 -14.95 -6.29
N ALA A 177 14.09 -14.92 -6.37
CA ALA A 177 14.89 -16.04 -6.80
C ALA A 177 16.19 -16.12 -6.00
N ALA A 178 16.67 -17.32 -5.76
CA ALA A 178 17.97 -17.55 -5.16
C ALA A 178 18.71 -18.65 -5.95
N THR A 179 19.97 -18.41 -6.27
CA THR A 179 20.81 -19.36 -7.01
C THR A 179 22.18 -19.48 -6.38
N SER A 180 22.68 -20.69 -6.25
CA SER A 180 24.05 -20.97 -5.81
C SER A 180 25.00 -20.90 -7.00
N LEU A 181 25.81 -19.83 -7.06
CA LEU A 181 26.86 -19.68 -8.09
C LEU A 181 28.06 -20.59 -7.82
N SER A 182 28.31 -20.87 -6.54
CA SER A 182 29.29 -21.85 -6.08
C SER A 182 28.89 -22.41 -4.72
N LYS A 183 29.71 -23.30 -4.13
CA LYS A 183 29.42 -23.90 -2.81
C LYS A 183 29.18 -22.88 -1.69
N ASN A 184 29.78 -21.69 -1.80
CA ASN A 184 29.77 -20.67 -0.75
C ASN A 184 29.34 -19.29 -1.26
N ILE A 185 28.80 -19.21 -2.49
CA ILE A 185 28.34 -17.94 -3.08
C ILE A 185 26.91 -18.14 -3.56
N THR A 186 26.02 -17.35 -3.00
CA THR A 186 24.60 -17.34 -3.36
C THR A 186 24.20 -15.95 -3.90
N LEU A 187 23.53 -15.95 -5.03
CA LEU A 187 22.89 -14.74 -5.57
C LEU A 187 21.41 -14.79 -5.24
N VAL A 188 20.93 -13.77 -4.53
CA VAL A 188 19.52 -13.57 -4.23
C VAL A 188 19.03 -12.38 -5.05
N ILE A 189 17.97 -12.56 -5.82
CA ILE A 189 17.35 -11.52 -6.62
C ILE A 189 15.90 -11.39 -6.14
N SER A 190 15.47 -10.15 -5.92
CA SER A 190 14.07 -9.85 -5.67
C SER A 190 13.67 -8.57 -6.42
N GLY A 191 12.40 -8.48 -6.76
CA GLY A 191 11.89 -7.31 -7.44
C GLY A 191 10.38 -7.22 -7.34
N GLY A 192 9.89 -6.01 -7.49
CA GLY A 192 8.48 -5.68 -7.56
C GLY A 192 8.23 -4.67 -8.66
N TYR A 193 7.10 -4.80 -9.31
CA TYR A 193 6.62 -3.86 -10.32
C TYR A 193 5.13 -3.64 -10.13
N THR A 194 4.72 -2.39 -10.14
CA THR A 194 3.32 -1.97 -10.08
C THR A 194 2.99 -1.11 -11.30
N PHE A 195 1.97 -1.52 -12.02
CA PHE A 195 1.23 -0.65 -12.93
C PHE A 195 -0.08 -0.27 -12.26
N GLN A 196 -0.37 1.03 -12.11
CA GLN A 196 -1.58 1.52 -11.46
C GLN A 196 -2.19 2.69 -12.22
N LYS A 197 -3.45 2.55 -12.60
CA LYS A 197 -4.26 3.64 -13.11
C LYS A 197 -5.36 3.98 -12.10
N ALA A 198 -5.17 5.10 -11.37
CA ALA A 198 -6.10 5.60 -10.37
C ALA A 198 -6.70 6.92 -10.85
N ILE A 199 -7.93 6.91 -11.34
CA ILE A 199 -8.56 8.03 -12.05
C ILE A 199 -9.75 8.61 -11.28
N ASP A 200 -9.93 9.93 -11.42
CA ASP A 200 -11.09 10.66 -10.92
C ASP A 200 -12.30 10.46 -11.84
N LEU A 201 -13.40 9.93 -11.29
CA LEU A 201 -14.67 9.73 -11.97
C LEU A 201 -15.81 10.52 -11.30
N THR A 202 -15.48 11.54 -10.53
CA THR A 202 -16.44 12.29 -9.69
C THR A 202 -17.45 13.05 -10.52
N ASP A 203 -16.98 13.88 -11.45
CA ASP A 203 -17.83 14.75 -12.26
C ASP A 203 -17.41 14.69 -13.74
N PRO A 204 -18.27 14.15 -14.61
CA PRO A 204 -17.99 14.07 -16.04
C PRO A 204 -17.77 15.43 -16.73
N THR A 205 -18.21 16.53 -16.11
CA THR A 205 -18.03 17.88 -16.66
C THR A 205 -16.75 18.56 -16.18
N SER A 206 -16.08 17.98 -15.19
CA SER A 206 -14.81 18.49 -14.67
C SER A 206 -13.67 18.31 -15.68
N LYS A 207 -12.76 19.28 -15.74
CA LYS A 207 -11.53 19.18 -16.51
C LYS A 207 -10.59 18.07 -16.04
N SER A 208 -10.73 17.60 -14.79
CA SER A 208 -9.96 16.49 -14.19
C SER A 208 -10.64 15.12 -14.37
N TYR A 209 -11.74 15.06 -15.12
CA TYR A 209 -12.46 13.80 -15.33
C TYR A 209 -11.62 12.78 -16.10
N LYS A 210 -11.39 11.60 -15.51
CA LYS A 210 -10.51 10.52 -15.99
C LYS A 210 -9.00 10.81 -15.89
N ASP A 211 -8.62 11.92 -15.29
CA ASP A 211 -7.21 12.18 -14.99
C ASP A 211 -6.72 11.31 -13.83
N GLN A 212 -5.43 10.99 -13.84
CA GLN A 212 -4.74 10.29 -12.78
C GLN A 212 -4.75 11.13 -11.50
N LEU A 213 -4.93 10.49 -10.35
CA LEU A 213 -4.90 11.18 -9.06
C LEU A 213 -3.53 11.83 -8.80
N PRO A 214 -3.51 12.98 -8.09
CA PRO A 214 -2.26 13.62 -7.71
C PRO A 214 -1.30 12.68 -6.99
N TYR A 215 0.00 12.85 -7.27
CA TYR A 215 1.10 12.08 -6.66
C TYR A 215 1.00 10.57 -6.80
N THR A 216 0.22 10.08 -7.76
CA THR A 216 0.05 8.64 -8.04
C THR A 216 0.74 8.31 -9.37
N PRO A 217 1.93 7.71 -9.38
CA PRO A 217 2.60 7.30 -10.61
C PRO A 217 1.86 6.14 -11.25
N GLU A 218 1.87 6.05 -12.60
CA GLU A 218 1.31 4.90 -13.31
C GLU A 218 2.24 3.68 -13.21
N HIS A 219 3.55 3.89 -13.18
CA HIS A 219 4.54 2.83 -13.09
C HIS A 219 5.48 3.07 -11.93
N SER A 220 5.71 2.05 -11.14
CA SER A 220 6.74 2.03 -10.11
C SER A 220 7.31 0.62 -9.97
N GLY A 221 8.56 0.54 -9.54
CA GLY A 221 9.16 -0.76 -9.34
C GLY A 221 10.49 -0.68 -8.61
N ASN A 222 10.91 -1.82 -8.16
CA ASN A 222 12.22 -2.00 -7.54
C ASN A 222 12.82 -3.35 -7.93
N VAL A 223 14.14 -3.38 -8.01
CA VAL A 223 14.92 -4.60 -8.18
C VAL A 223 16.06 -4.57 -7.18
N SER A 224 16.30 -5.69 -6.53
CA SER A 224 17.44 -5.88 -5.63
C SER A 224 18.17 -7.17 -5.98
N ALA A 225 19.49 -7.11 -6.02
CA ALA A 225 20.38 -8.26 -6.17
C ALA A 225 21.38 -8.26 -5.02
N ILE A 226 21.47 -9.37 -4.29
CA ILE A 226 22.39 -9.56 -3.17
C ILE A 226 23.29 -10.75 -3.48
N LEU A 227 24.58 -10.50 -3.51
CA LEU A 227 25.59 -11.54 -3.62
C LEU A 227 26.09 -11.86 -2.21
N GLU A 228 25.68 -12.99 -1.69
CA GLU A 228 26.11 -13.52 -0.40
C GLU A 228 27.40 -14.29 -0.56
N MET A 229 28.46 -13.84 0.13
CA MET A 229 29.79 -14.45 0.08
C MET A 229 30.32 -14.69 1.50
N PRO A 230 31.27 -15.63 1.72
CA PRO A 230 31.80 -15.93 3.05
C PRO A 230 32.48 -14.72 3.73
N TRP A 231 33.02 -13.80 2.93
CA TRP A 231 33.80 -12.65 3.46
C TRP A 231 32.97 -11.36 3.54
N VAL A 232 31.99 -11.14 2.67
CA VAL A 232 31.13 -9.95 2.64
C VAL A 232 29.88 -10.23 1.81
N ASN A 233 28.76 -9.62 2.15
CA ASN A 233 27.58 -9.57 1.30
C ASN A 233 27.56 -8.23 0.55
N VAL A 234 27.33 -8.28 -0.74
CA VAL A 234 27.23 -7.09 -1.61
C VAL A 234 25.82 -7.04 -2.15
N GLY A 235 25.12 -5.97 -1.87
CA GLY A 235 23.79 -5.70 -2.38
C GLY A 235 23.77 -4.51 -3.32
N TYR A 236 22.97 -4.60 -4.35
CA TYR A 236 22.65 -3.51 -5.26
C TYR A 236 21.14 -3.46 -5.47
N SER A 237 20.57 -2.28 -5.33
CA SER A 237 19.14 -2.09 -5.56
C SER A 237 18.86 -0.84 -6.38
N ILE A 238 17.78 -0.92 -7.15
CA ILE A 238 17.25 0.15 -7.97
C ILE A 238 15.79 0.34 -7.58
N VAL A 239 15.37 1.59 -7.39
CA VAL A 239 13.97 1.98 -7.28
C VAL A 239 13.66 2.93 -8.43
N GLY A 240 12.56 2.67 -9.14
CA GLY A 240 12.11 3.50 -10.24
C GLY A 240 10.67 3.93 -10.06
N VAL A 241 10.37 5.17 -10.36
CA VAL A 241 9.03 5.77 -10.31
C VAL A 241 8.83 6.59 -11.57
N SER A 242 7.72 6.37 -12.28
CA SER A 242 7.38 7.14 -13.49
C SER A 242 6.97 8.57 -13.15
N GLU A 243 6.75 9.36 -14.18
CA GLU A 243 6.14 10.67 -14.05
C GLU A 243 4.79 10.59 -13.35
N ARG A 244 4.42 11.68 -12.70
CA ARG A 244 3.15 11.86 -11.98
C ARG A 244 2.76 13.32 -11.97
N TYR A 245 1.58 13.63 -11.46
CA TYR A 245 1.07 15.00 -11.42
C TYR A 245 0.90 15.49 -9.99
N SER A 246 1.18 16.76 -9.76
CA SER A 246 1.04 17.39 -8.43
C SER A 246 -0.39 17.85 -8.12
N MET A 247 -1.23 18.00 -9.15
CA MET A 247 -2.60 18.50 -9.07
C MET A 247 -3.56 17.56 -9.79
N SER A 248 -4.87 17.76 -9.62
CA SER A 248 -5.91 16.92 -10.20
C SER A 248 -5.97 16.95 -11.73
N GLN A 249 -5.50 18.02 -12.39
CA GLN A 249 -5.41 18.09 -13.84
C GLN A 249 -4.05 17.61 -14.32
N ASN A 250 -4.05 16.67 -15.27
CA ASN A 250 -2.85 16.07 -15.83
C ASN A 250 -2.31 16.90 -17.02
N ILE A 251 -1.95 18.14 -16.73
CA ILE A 251 -1.34 19.07 -17.67
C ILE A 251 0.18 19.20 -17.44
N PRO A 252 0.96 19.61 -18.45
CA PRO A 252 2.43 19.69 -18.34
C PRO A 252 2.92 20.51 -17.14
N GLU A 253 2.22 21.58 -16.77
CA GLU A 253 2.56 22.46 -15.66
C GLU A 253 2.48 21.75 -14.30
N ASN A 254 1.67 20.70 -14.20
CA ASN A 254 1.49 19.91 -12.98
C ASN A 254 2.39 18.67 -12.93
N ARG A 255 3.13 18.39 -14.00
CA ARG A 255 3.98 17.20 -14.10
C ARG A 255 5.14 17.28 -13.11
N ILE A 256 5.44 16.13 -12.55
CA ILE A 256 6.65 15.82 -11.77
C ILE A 256 7.33 14.68 -12.51
N ASP A 257 8.57 14.88 -12.91
CA ASP A 257 9.33 13.89 -13.67
C ASP A 257 9.56 12.61 -12.86
N GLY A 258 9.66 11.50 -13.58
CA GLY A 258 10.05 10.22 -13.02
C GLY A 258 11.52 10.20 -12.64
N TYR A 259 11.91 9.24 -11.82
CA TYR A 259 13.29 9.07 -11.39
C TYR A 259 13.66 7.61 -11.19
N MET A 260 14.97 7.36 -11.18
CA MET A 260 15.56 6.11 -10.73
C MET A 260 16.61 6.42 -9.67
N GLU A 261 16.58 5.70 -8.56
CA GLU A 261 17.56 5.79 -7.48
C GLU A 261 18.30 4.46 -7.34
N HIS A 262 19.60 4.53 -7.22
CA HIS A 262 20.49 3.39 -7.14
C HIS A 262 21.16 3.36 -5.76
N THR A 263 21.14 2.20 -5.11
CA THR A 263 21.73 2.00 -3.79
C THR A 263 22.68 0.81 -3.81
N VAL A 264 23.84 0.96 -3.21
CA VAL A 264 24.79 -0.13 -2.95
C VAL A 264 24.92 -0.34 -1.45
N ASN A 265 24.87 -1.58 -1.01
CA ASN A 265 25.11 -1.93 0.37
C ASN A 265 26.17 -3.03 0.51
N LEU A 266 26.94 -2.95 1.56
CA LEU A 266 27.94 -3.94 1.96
C LEU A 266 27.62 -4.37 3.39
N SER A 267 27.59 -5.67 3.66
CA SER A 267 27.40 -6.14 5.03
C SER A 267 28.26 -7.37 5.36
N LYS A 268 28.65 -7.47 6.62
CA LYS A 268 29.40 -8.63 7.13
C LYS A 268 28.94 -8.97 8.54
N ASP A 269 28.63 -10.23 8.73
CA ASP A 269 28.33 -10.82 10.03
C ASP A 269 29.57 -11.47 10.63
N PHE A 270 29.88 -11.12 11.88
CA PHE A 270 30.93 -11.71 12.68
C PHE A 270 30.31 -12.48 13.85
N SER A 271 30.58 -13.77 13.93
CA SER A 271 30.18 -14.60 15.06
C SER A 271 31.30 -14.68 16.08
N LEU A 272 31.19 -13.94 17.16
CA LEU A 272 32.10 -13.98 18.29
C LEU A 272 31.56 -14.96 19.34
N LYS A 273 32.42 -15.49 20.20
CA LYS A 273 32.01 -16.53 21.19
C LYS A 273 30.80 -16.16 22.05
N ARG A 274 30.57 -14.86 22.30
CA ARG A 274 29.51 -14.37 23.20
C ARG A 274 28.54 -13.37 22.55
N CYS A 275 28.83 -12.92 21.32
CA CYS A 275 27.98 -11.96 20.61
C CYS A 275 28.06 -12.17 19.10
N LYS A 276 27.05 -11.67 18.40
CA LYS A 276 27.04 -11.53 16.94
C LYS A 276 27.16 -10.03 16.63
N LEU A 277 28.11 -9.67 15.79
CA LEU A 277 28.30 -8.29 15.32
C LEU A 277 28.01 -8.25 13.83
N ARG A 278 27.12 -7.35 13.41
CA ARG A 278 26.91 -7.02 11.99
C ARG A 278 27.46 -5.62 11.72
N LEU A 279 28.36 -5.52 10.75
CA LEU A 279 28.79 -4.26 10.18
C LEU A 279 28.09 -4.06 8.84
N GLN A 280 27.59 -2.86 8.60
CA GLN A 280 26.91 -2.48 7.36
C GLN A 280 27.38 -1.10 6.92
N ALA A 281 27.62 -0.95 5.62
CA ALA A 281 27.84 0.32 4.94
C ALA A 281 26.87 0.42 3.77
N GLU A 282 26.32 1.59 3.55
CA GLU A 282 25.33 1.83 2.49
C GLU A 282 25.61 3.17 1.82
N ILE A 283 25.50 3.20 0.51
CA ILE A 283 25.51 4.41 -0.31
C ILE A 283 24.17 4.47 -1.03
N VAL A 284 23.35 5.42 -0.64
CA VAL A 284 22.04 5.72 -1.22
C VAL A 284 22.22 6.77 -2.31
N ASN A 285 21.41 6.69 -3.36
CA ASN A 285 21.46 7.61 -4.51
C ASN A 285 22.87 7.69 -5.14
N LEU A 286 23.43 6.53 -5.45
CA LEU A 286 24.79 6.39 -6.01
C LEU A 286 25.04 7.24 -7.26
N THR A 287 24.00 7.53 -8.03
CA THR A 287 24.04 8.28 -9.29
C THR A 287 23.81 9.79 -9.12
N ASP A 288 23.62 10.24 -7.86
CA ASP A 288 23.31 11.65 -7.52
C ASP A 288 22.12 12.18 -8.36
N THR A 289 21.07 11.35 -8.49
CA THR A 289 19.87 11.72 -9.23
C THR A 289 19.10 12.76 -8.46
N GLN A 290 18.90 13.93 -9.04
CA GLN A 290 18.06 14.99 -8.49
C GLN A 290 16.60 14.74 -8.85
N TYR A 291 15.71 14.68 -7.88
CA TYR A 291 14.28 14.46 -8.11
C TYR A 291 13.39 15.11 -7.05
N ASP A 292 12.17 15.41 -7.42
CA ASP A 292 11.14 15.93 -6.52
C ASP A 292 10.20 14.80 -6.08
N VAL A 293 10.08 14.57 -4.77
CA VAL A 293 8.98 13.75 -4.21
C VAL A 293 7.71 14.58 -4.16
N ILE A 294 7.82 15.78 -3.66
CA ILE A 294 6.78 16.82 -3.67
C ILE A 294 7.27 17.94 -4.57
N LYS A 295 6.42 18.40 -5.48
CA LYS A 295 6.78 19.44 -6.44
C LYS A 295 7.39 20.66 -5.73
N TYR A 296 8.54 21.13 -6.23
CA TYR A 296 9.36 22.20 -5.65
C TYR A 296 10.10 21.86 -4.34
N TYR A 297 10.13 20.59 -3.94
CA TYR A 297 10.93 20.11 -2.81
C TYR A 297 11.89 19.00 -3.29
N PRO A 298 13.05 19.38 -3.83
CA PRO A 298 14.04 18.41 -4.32
C PRO A 298 14.64 17.61 -3.15
N MET A 299 14.96 16.35 -3.43
CA MET A 299 15.61 15.40 -2.52
C MET A 299 17.08 15.21 -2.90
#